data_a9a742a05f696d5da6fd3a19c4124015
#
_entry.id   a9a742a05f696d5da6fd3a19c4124015
#
_cell.length_a   1.000
_cell.length_b   1.000
_cell.length_c   1.000
_cell.angle_alpha   90.00
_cell.angle_beta   90.00
_cell.angle_gamma   90.00
#
_symmetry.space_group_name_H-M   'P 1'
#
loop_
_entity.id
_entity.type
_entity.pdbx_description
1 polymer ?
#
loop_
_entity_poly.entity_id
_entity_poly.type
_entity_poly.pdbx_seq_one_letter_code
_entity_poly.pdbx_strand_id
1 'polypeptide(L)'
;MGLYNNRIVVKVGTSTLTNDAGKSDLRTTDRLACVLSDIQNMGYEVVLVSSGAIAVGRNKLNMTAKPDSMRMKQAAAAVGQCSLMYLYDKFFGDYDKTVAQILLNADDIEEEEKKENLINTFNALLEMGVIPIVNENDSVSYKEIESEDRLFGDNDMLSAVVAVLCRAKHLVIFSDIDGFYDHDPRLYPNAQLIDQIDTIDDS
;
A
#
# COMPACT_ATOMS: atom_id res chain seq x y z
N MET A 1 3.17 20.26 -21.23
CA MET A 1 2.57 19.03 -20.69
C MET A 1 3.13 18.89 -19.30
N GLY A 2 2.29 18.84 -18.27
CA GLY A 2 2.76 18.91 -16.88
C GLY A 2 3.59 17.68 -16.51
N LEU A 3 4.65 17.91 -15.74
CA LEU A 3 5.64 16.92 -15.23
C LEU A 3 5.02 15.70 -14.51
N TYR A 4 3.74 15.72 -14.16
CA TYR A 4 3.07 14.71 -13.32
C TYR A 4 2.02 13.85 -14.06
N ASN A 5 1.97 13.92 -15.39
CA ASN A 5 0.87 13.29 -16.15
C ASN A 5 1.00 11.76 -16.30
N ASN A 6 2.09 11.16 -15.77
CA ASN A 6 2.40 9.74 -15.92
C ASN A 6 2.56 9.02 -14.57
N ARG A 7 2.05 9.56 -13.45
CA ARG A 7 2.14 8.91 -12.14
C ARG A 7 1.00 7.93 -11.92
N ILE A 8 1.35 6.75 -11.42
CA ILE A 8 0.41 5.68 -11.07
C ILE A 8 0.73 5.23 -9.64
N VAL A 9 -0.29 5.25 -8.79
CA VAL A 9 -0.23 4.61 -7.47
C VAL A 9 -0.93 3.26 -7.58
N VAL A 10 -0.26 2.22 -7.11
CA VAL A 10 -0.80 0.85 -7.08
C VAL A 10 -0.86 0.39 -5.63
N LYS A 11 -2.01 -0.05 -5.17
CA LYS A 11 -2.20 -0.61 -3.84
C LYS A 11 -2.34 -2.12 -3.91
N VAL A 12 -1.61 -2.84 -3.04
CA VAL A 12 -1.74 -4.28 -2.88
C VAL A 12 -2.08 -4.65 -1.44
N GLY A 13 -3.12 -5.45 -1.29
CA GLY A 13 -3.60 -5.94 0.00
C GLY A 13 -2.77 -7.12 0.53
N THR A 14 -2.97 -7.45 1.80
CA THR A 14 -2.33 -8.61 2.46
C THR A 14 -2.68 -9.92 1.75
N SER A 15 -3.93 -10.10 1.33
CA SER A 15 -4.41 -11.29 0.61
C SER A 15 -3.71 -11.50 -0.73
N THR A 16 -3.24 -10.43 -1.38
CA THR A 16 -2.45 -10.50 -2.62
C THR A 16 -1.01 -10.96 -2.36
N LEU A 17 -0.44 -10.55 -1.21
CA LEU A 17 0.98 -10.79 -0.88
C LEU A 17 1.21 -12.05 -0.04
N THR A 18 0.16 -12.62 0.53
CA THR A 18 0.25 -13.80 1.39
C THR A 18 -0.75 -14.86 0.94
N ASN A 19 -0.36 -16.12 1.05
CA ASN A 19 -1.26 -17.24 0.86
C ASN A 19 -2.14 -17.49 2.11
N ASP A 20 -3.07 -18.43 2.03
CA ASP A 20 -4.01 -18.78 3.12
C ASP A 20 -3.30 -19.15 4.43
N ALA A 21 -2.07 -19.65 4.38
CA ALA A 21 -1.25 -19.95 5.55
C ALA A 21 -0.54 -18.70 6.13
N GLY A 22 -0.74 -17.51 5.55
CA GLY A 22 -0.08 -16.26 5.95
C GLY A 22 1.40 -16.17 5.56
N LYS A 23 1.87 -17.07 4.70
CA LYS A 23 3.23 -17.00 4.13
C LYS A 23 3.25 -16.09 2.92
N SER A 24 4.35 -15.37 2.74
CA SER A 24 4.55 -14.52 1.56
C SER A 24 4.42 -15.35 0.28
N ASP A 25 3.57 -14.90 -0.64
CA ASP A 25 3.46 -15.47 -1.98
C ASP A 25 4.55 -14.86 -2.87
N LEU A 26 5.68 -15.59 -2.95
CA LEU A 26 6.84 -15.13 -3.70
C LEU A 26 6.55 -15.00 -5.19
N ARG A 27 5.72 -15.89 -5.75
CA ARG A 27 5.38 -15.88 -7.18
C ARG A 27 4.54 -14.66 -7.54
N THR A 28 3.54 -14.35 -6.72
CA THR A 28 2.70 -13.17 -6.93
C THR A 28 3.49 -11.89 -6.72
N THR A 29 4.40 -11.85 -5.73
CA THR A 29 5.27 -10.69 -5.50
C THR A 29 6.25 -10.46 -6.66
N ASP A 30 6.87 -11.52 -7.18
CA ASP A 30 7.75 -11.46 -8.37
C ASP A 30 6.99 -10.96 -9.61
N ARG A 31 5.79 -11.53 -9.87
CA ARG A 31 4.95 -11.08 -10.98
C ARG A 31 4.54 -9.61 -10.86
N LEU A 32 4.21 -9.15 -9.66
CA LEU A 32 3.92 -7.75 -9.39
C LEU A 32 5.12 -6.87 -9.72
N ALA A 33 6.31 -7.23 -9.25
CA ALA A 33 7.55 -6.51 -9.53
C ALA A 33 7.84 -6.46 -11.04
N CYS A 34 7.66 -7.57 -11.77
CA CYS A 34 7.79 -7.62 -13.21
C CYS A 34 6.87 -6.61 -13.92
N VAL A 35 5.57 -6.69 -13.63
CA VAL A 35 4.56 -5.82 -14.28
C VAL A 35 4.80 -4.34 -13.97
N LEU A 36 5.10 -4.00 -12.71
CA LEU A 36 5.36 -2.60 -12.33
C LEU A 36 6.66 -2.07 -12.93
N SER A 37 7.67 -2.93 -13.10
CA SER A 37 8.91 -2.59 -13.80
C SER A 37 8.65 -2.32 -15.29
N ASP A 38 7.80 -3.10 -15.94
CA ASP A 38 7.39 -2.87 -17.33
C ASP A 38 6.62 -1.55 -17.49
N ILE A 39 5.71 -1.24 -16.57
CA ILE A 39 4.99 0.05 -16.55
C ILE A 39 5.99 1.20 -16.41
N GLN A 40 6.99 1.08 -15.53
CA GLN A 40 8.02 2.10 -15.40
C GLN A 40 8.88 2.23 -16.68
N ASN A 41 9.21 1.11 -17.34
CA ASN A 41 9.93 1.11 -18.62
C ASN A 41 9.14 1.80 -19.76
N MET A 42 7.81 1.84 -19.66
CA MET A 42 6.93 2.60 -20.57
C MET A 42 6.95 4.11 -20.29
N GLY A 43 7.70 4.58 -19.29
CA GLY A 43 7.85 5.99 -18.94
C GLY A 43 6.85 6.50 -17.89
N TYR A 44 6.21 5.58 -17.16
CA TYR A 44 5.37 5.94 -16.01
C TYR A 44 6.21 6.03 -14.72
N GLU A 45 5.84 6.94 -13.84
CA GLU A 45 6.33 7.00 -12.47
C GLU A 45 5.40 6.15 -11.57
N VAL A 46 5.95 5.12 -10.95
CA VAL A 46 5.18 4.11 -10.18
C VAL A 46 5.43 4.29 -8.68
N VAL A 47 4.36 4.31 -7.90
CA VAL A 47 4.38 4.22 -6.43
C VAL A 47 3.60 2.99 -6.01
N LEU A 48 4.15 2.15 -5.15
CA LEU A 48 3.49 0.97 -4.62
C LEU A 48 3.09 1.18 -3.16
N VAL A 49 1.80 1.10 -2.85
CA VAL A 49 1.29 1.06 -1.48
C VAL A 49 1.06 -0.39 -1.08
N SER A 50 1.80 -0.84 -0.08
CA SER A 50 1.84 -2.23 0.35
C SER A 50 1.14 -2.43 1.68
N SER A 51 0.65 -3.64 1.90
CA SER A 51 0.09 -4.12 3.16
C SER A 51 0.82 -5.37 3.64
N GLY A 52 0.38 -5.92 4.76
CA GLY A 52 0.75 -7.27 5.18
C GLY A 52 1.96 -7.37 6.11
N ALA A 53 2.53 -6.26 6.59
CA ALA A 53 3.66 -6.29 7.50
C ALA A 53 3.38 -7.16 8.76
N ILE A 54 2.24 -6.96 9.41
CA ILE A 54 1.84 -7.75 10.60
C ILE A 54 1.72 -9.25 10.24
N ALA A 55 1.10 -9.58 9.11
CA ALA A 55 0.90 -10.97 8.69
C ALA A 55 2.23 -11.68 8.40
N VAL A 56 3.11 -11.04 7.65
CA VAL A 56 4.45 -11.56 7.33
C VAL A 56 5.30 -11.70 8.61
N GLY A 57 5.27 -10.71 9.49
CA GLY A 57 6.00 -10.76 10.76
C GLY A 57 5.49 -11.83 11.69
N ARG A 58 4.17 -11.99 11.82
CA ARG A 58 3.54 -13.07 12.57
C ARG A 58 4.04 -14.44 12.10
N ASN A 59 4.07 -14.64 10.78
CA ASN A 59 4.57 -15.89 10.22
C ASN A 59 6.05 -16.10 10.52
N LYS A 60 6.88 -15.08 10.32
CA LYS A 60 8.33 -15.15 10.58
C LYS A 60 8.66 -15.41 12.05
N LEU A 61 7.82 -14.90 12.96
CA LEU A 61 7.94 -15.13 14.41
C LEU A 61 7.29 -16.45 14.86
N ASN A 62 6.74 -17.25 13.93
CA ASN A 62 6.02 -18.49 14.22
C ASN A 62 4.87 -18.32 15.25
N MET A 63 4.19 -17.19 15.22
CA MET A 63 3.05 -16.92 16.08
C MET A 63 1.85 -17.75 15.63
N THR A 64 1.33 -18.63 16.50
CA THR A 64 0.22 -19.53 16.19
C THR A 64 -1.13 -18.83 16.10
N ALA A 65 -1.31 -17.72 16.84
CA ALA A 65 -2.52 -16.90 16.82
C ALA A 65 -2.26 -15.53 16.23
N LYS A 66 -3.33 -14.84 15.80
CA LYS A 66 -3.24 -13.41 15.47
C LYS A 66 -2.85 -12.63 16.74
N PRO A 67 -1.93 -11.65 16.64
CA PRO A 67 -1.59 -10.82 17.79
C PRO A 67 -2.83 -10.02 18.22
N ASP A 68 -3.17 -10.14 19.50
CA ASP A 68 -4.36 -9.52 20.13
C ASP A 68 -4.02 -8.19 20.81
N SER A 69 -2.76 -8.00 21.21
CA SER A 69 -2.31 -6.76 21.84
C SER A 69 -1.57 -5.85 20.87
N MET A 70 -1.70 -4.53 21.08
CA MET A 70 -0.97 -3.50 20.34
C MET A 70 0.53 -3.81 20.29
N ARG A 71 1.13 -4.04 21.43
CA ARG A 71 2.55 -4.38 21.56
C ARG A 71 2.98 -5.53 20.64
N MET A 72 2.16 -6.58 20.55
CA MET A 72 2.48 -7.74 19.69
C MET A 72 2.25 -7.45 18.22
N LYS A 73 1.25 -6.62 17.87
CA LYS A 73 1.03 -6.16 16.49
C LYS A 73 2.19 -5.29 16.02
N GLN A 74 2.62 -4.32 16.82
CA GLN A 74 3.77 -3.45 16.54
C GLN A 74 5.06 -4.25 16.36
N ALA A 75 5.33 -5.22 17.26
CA ALA A 75 6.50 -6.09 17.14
C ALA A 75 6.46 -6.96 15.87
N ALA A 76 5.29 -7.53 15.55
CA ALA A 76 5.11 -8.29 14.32
C ALA A 76 5.28 -7.38 13.08
N ALA A 77 4.71 -6.18 13.08
CA ALA A 77 4.86 -5.22 11.99
C ALA A 77 6.34 -4.87 11.74
N ALA A 78 7.10 -4.58 12.78
CA ALA A 78 8.53 -4.26 12.65
C ALA A 78 9.33 -5.39 12.00
N VAL A 79 9.10 -6.65 12.40
CA VAL A 79 9.75 -7.82 11.79
C VAL A 79 9.28 -8.06 10.36
N GLY A 80 7.98 -7.90 10.13
CA GLY A 80 7.38 -8.15 8.81
C GLY A 80 7.74 -7.09 7.79
N GLN A 81 7.79 -5.82 8.18
CA GLN A 81 8.18 -4.73 7.29
C GLN A 81 9.61 -4.92 6.76
N CYS A 82 10.54 -5.30 7.63
CA CYS A 82 11.90 -5.66 7.20
C CYS A 82 11.91 -6.77 6.15
N SER A 83 11.07 -7.80 6.33
CA SER A 83 10.98 -8.93 5.39
C SER A 83 10.32 -8.56 4.07
N LEU A 84 9.28 -7.72 4.10
CA LEU A 84 8.62 -7.19 2.90
C LEU A 84 9.59 -6.36 2.07
N MET A 85 10.33 -5.45 2.70
CA MET A 85 11.30 -4.62 1.98
C MET A 85 12.42 -5.47 1.35
N TYR A 86 12.90 -6.48 2.06
CA TYR A 86 13.87 -7.42 1.48
C TYR A 86 13.32 -8.13 0.22
N LEU A 87 12.05 -8.56 0.23
CA LEU A 87 11.43 -9.20 -0.92
C LEU A 87 11.26 -8.23 -2.10
N TYR A 88 10.80 -7.01 -1.82
CA TYR A 88 10.66 -5.98 -2.86
C TYR A 88 12.01 -5.60 -3.46
N ASP A 89 13.03 -5.32 -2.63
CA ASP A 89 14.37 -4.99 -3.10
C ASP A 89 14.93 -6.11 -3.98
N LYS A 90 14.77 -7.37 -3.56
CA LYS A 90 15.18 -8.53 -4.33
C LYS A 90 14.47 -8.62 -5.68
N PHE A 91 13.12 -8.63 -5.69
CA PHE A 91 12.39 -8.88 -6.93
C PHE A 91 12.44 -7.70 -7.88
N PHE A 92 12.36 -6.46 -7.41
CA PHE A 92 12.55 -5.31 -8.26
C PHE A 92 14.00 -5.21 -8.77
N GLY A 93 14.98 -5.59 -7.95
CA GLY A 93 16.39 -5.67 -8.35
C GLY A 93 16.63 -6.67 -9.49
N ASP A 94 15.89 -7.79 -9.54
CA ASP A 94 15.96 -8.76 -10.64
C ASP A 94 15.52 -8.13 -12.00
N TYR A 95 14.77 -7.01 -11.96
CA TYR A 95 14.34 -6.21 -13.14
C TYR A 95 15.11 -4.88 -13.27
N ASP A 96 16.26 -4.75 -12.60
CA ASP A 96 17.11 -3.53 -12.61
C ASP A 96 16.37 -2.28 -12.12
N LYS A 97 15.53 -2.44 -11.07
CA LYS A 97 14.78 -1.35 -10.43
C LYS A 97 15.23 -1.16 -9.00
N THR A 98 15.37 0.10 -8.62
CA THR A 98 15.63 0.49 -7.23
C THR A 98 14.33 0.82 -6.53
N VAL A 99 14.18 0.36 -5.30
CA VAL A 99 13.03 0.68 -4.44
C VAL A 99 13.45 1.52 -3.24
N ALA A 100 12.54 2.30 -2.69
CA ALA A 100 12.75 3.06 -1.47
C ALA A 100 11.59 2.85 -0.51
N GLN A 101 11.87 2.72 0.79
CA GLN A 101 10.84 2.61 1.81
C GLN A 101 10.34 3.98 2.26
N ILE A 102 9.02 4.15 2.32
CA ILE A 102 8.35 5.29 2.98
C ILE A 102 7.32 4.73 3.95
N LEU A 103 7.45 5.09 5.23
CA LEU A 103 6.49 4.73 6.26
C LEU A 103 5.77 5.99 6.74
N LEU A 104 4.44 5.95 6.76
CA LEU A 104 3.59 7.09 7.06
C LEU A 104 2.73 6.86 8.28
N ASN A 105 2.50 7.94 9.02
CA ASN A 105 1.46 8.05 10.04
C ASN A 105 0.49 9.17 9.67
N ALA A 106 -0.65 9.23 10.33
CA ALA A 106 -1.63 10.30 10.15
C ALA A 106 -1.01 11.69 10.36
N ASP A 107 -0.22 11.85 11.42
CA ASP A 107 0.44 13.11 11.79
C ASP A 107 1.38 13.65 10.68
N ASP A 108 1.94 12.76 9.84
CA ASP A 108 2.84 13.15 8.75
C ASP A 108 2.10 13.86 7.60
N ILE A 109 0.77 13.74 7.57
CA ILE A 109 -0.11 14.34 6.57
C ILE A 109 -0.85 15.55 7.13
N GLU A 110 -1.16 15.54 8.42
CA GLU A 110 -1.85 16.63 9.12
C GLU A 110 -0.94 17.85 9.32
N GLU A 111 0.37 17.63 9.58
CA GLU A 111 1.35 18.70 9.76
C GLU A 111 1.88 19.18 8.40
N GLU A 112 1.60 20.45 8.04
CA GLU A 112 1.91 20.99 6.71
C GLU A 112 3.42 20.90 6.37
N GLU A 113 4.32 21.14 7.33
CA GLU A 113 5.78 21.04 7.11
C GLU A 113 6.22 19.60 6.79
N LYS A 114 5.69 18.61 7.52
CA LYS A 114 5.99 17.19 7.26
C LYS A 114 5.43 16.75 5.93
N LYS A 115 4.22 17.17 5.61
CA LYS A 115 3.54 16.91 4.34
C LYS A 115 4.34 17.47 3.15
N GLU A 116 4.85 18.70 3.25
CA GLU A 116 5.69 19.29 2.21
C GLU A 116 7.00 18.51 2.04
N ASN A 117 7.67 18.14 3.13
CA ASN A 117 8.88 17.32 3.11
C ASN A 117 8.61 15.94 2.48
N LEU A 118 7.46 15.34 2.76
CA LEU A 118 7.04 14.08 2.17
C LEU A 118 6.82 14.20 0.65
N ILE A 119 6.13 15.23 0.20
CA ILE A 119 5.92 15.53 -1.23
C ILE A 119 7.27 15.71 -1.94
N ASN A 120 8.20 16.44 -1.33
CA ASN A 120 9.53 16.64 -1.88
C ASN A 120 10.32 15.34 -1.97
N THR A 121 10.20 14.47 -0.97
CA THR A 121 10.82 13.13 -0.97
C THR A 121 10.26 12.26 -2.10
N PHE A 122 8.93 12.20 -2.28
CA PHE A 122 8.32 11.49 -3.40
C PHE A 122 8.81 12.00 -4.75
N ASN A 123 8.81 13.31 -4.94
CA ASN A 123 9.27 13.91 -6.18
C ASN A 123 10.74 13.54 -6.48
N ALA A 124 11.62 13.67 -5.51
CA ALA A 124 13.04 13.35 -5.67
C ALA A 124 13.25 11.87 -6.03
N LEU A 125 12.56 10.93 -5.36
CA LEU A 125 12.66 9.50 -5.65
C LEU A 125 12.16 9.19 -7.06
N LEU A 126 11.01 9.71 -7.44
CA LEU A 126 10.42 9.47 -8.77
C LEU A 126 11.27 10.07 -9.89
N GLU A 127 11.82 11.27 -9.70
CA GLU A 127 12.78 11.91 -10.65
C GLU A 127 14.06 11.08 -10.83
N MET A 128 14.51 10.38 -9.79
CA MET A 128 15.65 9.47 -9.85
C MET A 128 15.30 8.09 -10.44
N GLY A 129 14.04 7.84 -10.83
CA GLY A 129 13.58 6.55 -11.34
C GLY A 129 13.45 5.47 -10.27
N VAL A 130 13.39 5.86 -8.99
CA VAL A 130 13.19 4.94 -7.86
C VAL A 130 11.69 4.69 -7.66
N ILE A 131 11.31 3.46 -7.32
CA ILE A 131 9.93 3.08 -6.99
C ILE A 131 9.73 3.17 -5.49
N PRO A 132 8.97 4.18 -4.97
CA PRO A 132 8.62 4.25 -3.55
C PRO A 132 7.68 3.09 -3.17
N ILE A 133 8.03 2.37 -2.10
CA ILE A 133 7.20 1.37 -1.44
C ILE A 133 6.66 2.00 -0.16
N VAL A 134 5.38 2.29 -0.15
CA VAL A 134 4.72 3.00 0.94
C VAL A 134 3.95 2.01 1.80
N ASN A 135 4.04 2.16 3.10
CA ASN A 135 3.20 1.45 4.06
C ASN A 135 2.93 2.36 5.26
N GLU A 136 1.98 1.95 6.10
CA GLU A 136 1.81 2.56 7.40
C GLU A 136 2.98 2.22 8.33
N ASN A 137 3.32 3.15 9.23
CA ASN A 137 4.31 2.92 10.27
C ASN A 137 3.69 2.21 11.49
N ASP A 138 3.19 1.01 11.26
CA ASP A 138 2.55 0.16 12.27
C ASP A 138 3.41 -0.06 13.53
N SER A 139 4.73 0.13 13.44
CA SER A 139 5.63 -0.09 14.58
C SER A 139 5.52 0.97 15.67
N VAL A 140 5.02 2.16 15.34
CA VAL A 140 4.83 3.28 16.27
C VAL A 140 3.40 3.83 16.27
N SER A 141 2.54 3.33 15.41
CA SER A 141 1.14 3.72 15.35
C SER A 141 0.40 3.30 16.63
N TYR A 142 -0.34 4.24 17.23
CA TYR A 142 -1.05 4.01 18.49
C TYR A 142 -2.55 4.32 18.41
N LYS A 143 -3.00 5.11 17.44
CA LYS A 143 -4.37 5.59 17.33
C LYS A 143 -5.36 4.56 16.75
N GLU A 144 -4.89 3.44 16.23
CA GLU A 144 -5.62 2.67 15.22
C GLU A 144 -6.38 1.45 15.73
N ILE A 145 -6.39 1.18 17.03
CA ILE A 145 -7.00 -0.05 17.54
C ILE A 145 -8.34 0.21 18.23
N GLU A 146 -8.63 1.43 18.67
CA GLU A 146 -9.81 1.72 19.51
C GLU A 146 -10.79 2.79 19.00
N SER A 147 -10.51 3.50 17.89
CA SER A 147 -11.40 4.54 17.40
C SER A 147 -11.99 4.24 16.02
N GLU A 148 -13.28 4.55 15.86
CA GLU A 148 -13.97 4.56 14.56
C GLU A 148 -13.46 5.67 13.63
N ASP A 149 -12.69 6.64 14.16
CA ASP A 149 -12.10 7.78 13.43
C ASP A 149 -10.67 7.47 12.97
N ARG A 150 -10.47 6.44 12.16
CA ARG A 150 -9.17 6.15 11.55
C ARG A 150 -8.95 7.02 10.32
N LEU A 151 -7.87 7.80 10.28
CA LEU A 151 -7.44 8.48 9.06
C LEU A 151 -7.00 7.46 7.99
N PHE A 152 -6.38 6.34 8.42
CA PHE A 152 -6.06 5.19 7.58
C PHE A 152 -6.76 3.95 8.11
N GLY A 153 -8.07 3.82 7.87
CA GLY A 153 -8.87 2.64 8.28
C GLY A 153 -8.36 1.34 7.65
N ASP A 154 -7.79 1.45 6.46
CA ASP A 154 -7.05 0.42 5.74
C ASP A 154 -6.07 1.06 4.74
N ASN A 155 -5.27 0.25 4.07
CA ASN A 155 -4.32 0.77 3.07
C ASN A 155 -5.00 1.30 1.79
N ASP A 156 -6.32 1.17 1.64
CA ASP A 156 -7.06 1.80 0.55
C ASP A 156 -7.12 3.31 0.75
N MET A 157 -7.46 3.76 1.97
CA MET A 157 -7.42 5.17 2.33
C MET A 157 -5.99 5.74 2.25
N LEU A 158 -5.00 5.02 2.78
CA LEU A 158 -3.59 5.41 2.65
C LEU A 158 -3.20 5.59 1.17
N SER A 159 -3.64 4.68 0.29
CA SER A 159 -3.33 4.76 -1.14
C SER A 159 -3.98 5.96 -1.83
N ALA A 160 -5.20 6.33 -1.42
CA ALA A 160 -5.88 7.53 -1.91
C ALA A 160 -5.14 8.80 -1.50
N VAL A 161 -4.72 8.88 -0.23
CA VAL A 161 -3.90 10.00 0.27
C VAL A 161 -2.58 10.09 -0.49
N VAL A 162 -1.86 8.98 -0.67
CA VAL A 162 -0.61 8.93 -1.43
C VAL A 162 -0.84 9.37 -2.88
N ALA A 163 -1.94 8.96 -3.50
CA ALA A 163 -2.27 9.38 -4.86
C ALA A 163 -2.45 10.91 -4.97
N VAL A 164 -3.10 11.52 -3.97
CA VAL A 164 -3.27 12.98 -3.88
C VAL A 164 -1.92 13.67 -3.66
N LEU A 165 -1.11 13.19 -2.70
CA LEU A 165 0.22 13.77 -2.40
C LEU A 165 1.15 13.72 -3.60
N CYS A 166 1.16 12.60 -4.32
CA CYS A 166 1.97 12.42 -5.53
C CYS A 166 1.34 13.08 -6.77
N ARG A 167 0.14 13.62 -6.68
CA ARG A 167 -0.64 14.11 -7.84
C ARG A 167 -0.73 13.04 -8.93
N ALA A 168 -0.98 11.80 -8.54
CA ALA A 168 -1.07 10.68 -9.44
C ALA A 168 -2.30 10.82 -10.35
N LYS A 169 -2.14 10.40 -11.61
CA LYS A 169 -3.24 10.36 -12.58
C LYS A 169 -4.14 9.16 -12.37
N HIS A 170 -3.57 8.06 -11.90
CA HIS A 170 -4.28 6.81 -11.69
C HIS A 170 -3.96 6.24 -10.32
N LEU A 171 -5.01 5.72 -9.66
CA LEU A 171 -4.92 4.86 -8.51
C LEU A 171 -5.51 3.50 -8.88
N VAL A 172 -4.73 2.44 -8.74
CA VAL A 172 -5.15 1.06 -8.98
C VAL A 172 -5.15 0.32 -7.65
N ILE A 173 -6.29 -0.21 -7.26
CA ILE A 173 -6.46 -0.94 -6.00
C ILE A 173 -6.69 -2.43 -6.32
N PHE A 174 -5.75 -3.29 -5.91
CA PHE A 174 -5.97 -4.72 -5.91
C PHE A 174 -6.78 -5.11 -4.67
N SER A 175 -7.94 -5.68 -4.89
CA SER A 175 -8.89 -6.11 -3.87
C SER A 175 -9.16 -7.60 -3.99
N ASP A 176 -9.78 -8.19 -2.96
CA ASP A 176 -10.28 -9.57 -2.92
C ASP A 176 -11.73 -9.70 -3.45
N ILE A 177 -12.31 -8.58 -3.91
CA ILE A 177 -13.57 -8.53 -4.64
C ILE A 177 -13.33 -7.98 -6.05
N ASP A 178 -14.22 -8.31 -6.98
CA ASP A 178 -14.04 -8.05 -8.41
C ASP A 178 -14.40 -6.62 -8.85
N GLY A 179 -14.83 -5.75 -7.92
CA GLY A 179 -15.06 -4.34 -8.21
C GLY A 179 -15.69 -3.57 -7.07
N PHE A 180 -16.18 -2.38 -7.37
CA PHE A 180 -16.91 -1.53 -6.44
C PHE A 180 -18.39 -1.87 -6.46
N TYR A 181 -19.01 -2.05 -5.29
CA TYR A 181 -20.39 -2.44 -5.13
C TYR A 181 -21.17 -1.41 -4.33
N ASP A 182 -22.48 -1.38 -4.54
CA ASP A 182 -23.40 -0.56 -3.73
C ASP A 182 -23.51 -1.05 -2.27
N HIS A 183 -23.24 -2.36 -2.04
CA HIS A 183 -23.20 -3.00 -0.72
C HIS A 183 -22.14 -4.11 -0.71
N ASP A 184 -21.72 -4.58 0.47
CA ASP A 184 -20.77 -5.70 0.56
C ASP A 184 -21.37 -6.98 -0.06
N PRO A 185 -20.85 -7.49 -1.19
CA PRO A 185 -21.39 -8.64 -1.88
C PRO A 185 -21.30 -9.94 -1.08
N ARG A 186 -20.45 -9.99 -0.04
CA ARG A 186 -20.35 -11.14 0.88
C ARG A 186 -21.50 -11.19 1.87
N LEU A 187 -22.09 -10.05 2.20
CA LEU A 187 -23.20 -9.90 3.12
C LEU A 187 -24.54 -9.79 2.39
N TYR A 188 -24.54 -9.19 1.21
CA TYR A 188 -25.73 -8.89 0.42
C TYR A 188 -25.66 -9.60 -0.95
N PRO A 189 -26.32 -10.76 -1.14
CA PRO A 189 -26.25 -11.54 -2.39
C PRO A 189 -26.78 -10.79 -3.63
N ASN A 190 -27.52 -9.71 -3.42
CA ASN A 190 -28.09 -8.87 -4.49
C ASN A 190 -27.28 -7.57 -4.70
N ALA A 191 -26.11 -7.43 -4.07
CA ALA A 191 -25.24 -6.29 -4.28
C ALA A 191 -24.92 -6.12 -5.76
N GLN A 192 -24.99 -4.89 -6.25
CA GLN A 192 -24.76 -4.56 -7.65
C GLN A 192 -23.37 -3.99 -7.85
N LEU A 193 -22.66 -4.54 -8.83
CA LEU A 193 -21.37 -4.01 -9.25
C LEU A 193 -21.59 -2.62 -9.89
N ILE A 194 -20.80 -1.65 -9.47
CA ILE A 194 -20.77 -0.30 -10.02
C ILE A 194 -19.56 -0.19 -10.93
N ASP A 195 -19.80 -0.20 -12.24
CA ASP A 195 -18.74 -0.20 -13.23
C ASP A 195 -18.04 1.15 -13.33
N GLN A 196 -18.76 2.26 -13.09
CA GLN A 196 -18.24 3.62 -13.22
C GLN A 196 -19.00 4.58 -12.32
N ILE A 197 -18.26 5.50 -11.70
CA ILE A 197 -18.79 6.65 -10.95
C ILE A 197 -18.31 7.90 -11.68
N ASP A 198 -19.21 8.66 -12.29
CA ASP A 198 -18.89 9.88 -13.03
C ASP A 198 -18.82 11.13 -12.16
N THR A 199 -19.57 11.14 -11.06
CA THR A 199 -19.62 12.25 -10.09
C THR A 199 -19.66 11.70 -8.69
N ILE A 200 -18.89 12.31 -7.80
CA ILE A 200 -18.98 12.06 -6.35
C ILE A 200 -19.87 13.17 -5.80
N ASP A 201 -21.00 12.82 -5.24
CA ASP A 201 -21.89 13.70 -4.50
C ASP A 201 -21.85 13.34 -2.99
N ASP A 202 -22.33 14.26 -2.15
CA ASP A 202 -22.33 14.11 -0.69
C ASP A 202 -23.50 13.22 -0.18
N SER A 203 -24.05 12.32 -1.01
CA SER A 203 -25.18 11.43 -0.66
C SER A 203 -24.75 10.08 -0.13
#